data_2e520955526b3615cba4a96e4122a842
#
_entry.id   2e520955526b3615cba4a96e4122a842
#
_cell.length_a   1.000
_cell.length_b   1.000
_cell.length_c   1.000
_cell.angle_alpha   90.00
_cell.angle_beta   90.00
_cell.angle_gamma   90.00
#
_symmetry.space_group_name_H-M   'P 1'
#
loop_
_entity.id
_entity.type
_entity.pdbx_description
1 polymer ?
#
loop_
_entity_poly.entity_id
_entity_poly.type
_entity_poly.pdbx_seq_one_letter_code
_entity_poly.pdbx_strand_id
1 'polypeptide(L)'
;QRLFSRWTGVTPKKFLQVLTVERAKELLGNTTPLLEVSGSLGLSSGSRLYDHFVTLEAVTPGEYKSRGAGLTIEYAVHDTPFGKAFVAMTGRGICKLSFLGKNGLHQELHDLTDKWQNAELINTGKRTGPVMESIFAVKKAPDRPLSLLVSGTNFQISVWRALLQIPAGSVASYSQVANAIHHPNSA
;
A
#
# COMPACT_ATOMS: atom_id res chain seq x y z
N GLN A 1 -10.48 -7.81 21.22
CA GLN A 1 -9.45 -7.03 20.52
C GLN A 1 -8.17 -7.85 20.29
N ARG A 2 -7.60 -8.50 21.33
CA ARG A 2 -6.40 -9.36 21.22
C ARG A 2 -6.62 -10.54 20.26
N LEU A 3 -7.78 -11.23 20.32
CA LEU A 3 -8.12 -12.36 19.46
C LEU A 3 -8.17 -11.93 17.99
N PHE A 4 -8.85 -10.82 17.69
CA PHE A 4 -8.95 -10.26 16.35
C PHE A 4 -7.57 -9.87 15.80
N SER A 5 -6.77 -9.12 16.57
CA SER A 5 -5.43 -8.72 16.15
C SER A 5 -4.47 -9.90 15.98
N ARG A 6 -4.66 -10.96 16.78
CA ARG A 6 -3.92 -12.22 16.62
C ARG A 6 -4.33 -12.96 15.34
N TRP A 7 -5.60 -12.85 14.93
CA TRP A 7 -6.16 -13.50 13.75
C TRP A 7 -5.88 -12.73 12.46
N THR A 8 -6.05 -11.39 12.47
CA THR A 8 -5.96 -10.54 11.29
C THR A 8 -4.63 -9.79 11.16
N GLY A 9 -3.83 -9.67 12.23
CA GLY A 9 -2.56 -8.97 12.33
C GLY A 9 -2.63 -7.47 12.46
N VAL A 10 -3.80 -6.95 12.34
CA VAL A 10 -4.08 -5.53 12.50
C VAL A 10 -5.13 -5.35 13.59
N THR A 11 -5.16 -4.17 14.19
CA THR A 11 -6.23 -3.87 15.14
C THR A 11 -7.57 -3.78 14.41
N PRO A 12 -8.72 -4.10 15.07
CA PRO A 12 -10.04 -3.91 14.47
C PRO A 12 -10.25 -2.52 13.88
N LYS A 13 -9.75 -1.50 14.55
CA LYS A 13 -9.80 -0.12 14.07
C LYS A 13 -9.07 0.06 12.74
N LYS A 14 -7.85 -0.48 12.62
CA LYS A 14 -7.06 -0.36 11.39
C LYS A 14 -7.65 -1.18 10.25
N PHE A 15 -8.21 -2.34 10.55
CA PHE A 15 -8.93 -3.16 9.60
C PHE A 15 -10.15 -2.42 9.04
N LEU A 16 -10.96 -1.82 9.92
CA LEU A 16 -12.11 -1.01 9.51
C LEU A 16 -11.70 0.20 8.65
N GLN A 17 -10.58 0.86 8.97
CA GLN A 17 -10.06 1.96 8.17
C GLN A 17 -9.76 1.52 6.72
N VAL A 18 -9.12 0.36 6.53
CA VAL A 18 -8.85 -0.19 5.19
C VAL A 18 -10.14 -0.43 4.43
N LEU A 19 -11.11 -1.14 5.02
CA LEU A 19 -12.41 -1.38 4.40
C LEU A 19 -13.14 -0.09 4.04
N THR A 20 -13.05 0.91 4.91
CA THR A 20 -13.64 2.23 4.69
C THR A 20 -13.02 2.92 3.47
N VAL A 21 -11.69 2.88 3.32
CA VAL A 21 -11.00 3.49 2.17
C VAL A 21 -11.32 2.72 0.88
N GLU A 22 -11.33 1.39 0.89
CA GLU A 22 -11.69 0.59 -0.30
C GLU A 22 -13.12 0.91 -0.75
N ARG A 23 -14.07 0.95 0.17
CA ARG A 23 -15.46 1.33 -0.16
C ARG A 23 -15.57 2.78 -0.63
N ALA A 24 -14.79 3.69 -0.04
CA ALA A 24 -14.74 5.08 -0.47
C ALA A 24 -14.22 5.23 -1.91
N LYS A 25 -13.22 4.45 -2.30
CA LYS A 25 -12.67 4.46 -3.68
C LYS A 25 -13.76 4.09 -4.71
N GLU A 26 -14.56 3.07 -4.41
CA GLU A 26 -15.68 2.68 -5.28
C GLU A 26 -16.69 3.81 -5.43
N LEU A 27 -17.08 4.45 -4.31
CA LEU A 27 -18.06 5.55 -4.32
C LEU A 27 -17.51 6.80 -5.00
N LEU A 28 -16.24 7.14 -4.81
CA LEU A 28 -15.59 8.28 -5.43
C LEU A 28 -15.45 8.13 -6.94
N GLY A 29 -15.30 6.89 -7.43
CA GLY A 29 -15.29 6.57 -8.86
C GLY A 29 -16.62 6.90 -9.56
N ASN A 30 -17.73 6.98 -8.83
CA ASN A 30 -19.09 7.21 -9.33
C ASN A 30 -19.55 8.66 -9.25
N THR A 31 -18.66 9.65 -9.30
CA THR A 31 -18.97 11.09 -9.26
C THR A 31 -19.60 11.60 -7.95
N THR A 32 -19.84 10.76 -6.96
CA THR A 32 -20.47 11.12 -5.67
C THR A 32 -19.70 12.23 -4.94
N PRO A 33 -20.35 13.26 -4.40
CA PRO A 33 -19.71 14.30 -3.61
C PRO A 33 -19.00 13.74 -2.37
N LEU A 34 -17.86 14.32 -2.02
CA LEU A 34 -17.01 13.83 -0.91
C LEU A 34 -17.77 13.78 0.44
N LEU A 35 -18.62 14.76 0.67
CA LEU A 35 -19.42 14.85 1.89
C LEU A 35 -20.43 13.70 1.99
N GLU A 36 -21.07 13.38 0.87
CA GLU A 36 -22.03 12.27 0.77
C GLU A 36 -21.33 10.92 0.95
N VAL A 37 -20.13 10.74 0.37
CA VAL A 37 -19.30 9.54 0.59
C VAL A 37 -18.99 9.38 2.08
N SER A 38 -18.56 10.43 2.77
CA SER A 38 -18.25 10.32 4.20
C SER A 38 -19.48 9.98 5.05
N GLY A 39 -20.64 10.53 4.73
CA GLY A 39 -21.91 10.21 5.39
C GLY A 39 -22.34 8.76 5.16
N SER A 40 -22.29 8.27 3.92
CA SER A 40 -22.67 6.89 3.57
C SER A 40 -21.75 5.83 4.19
N LEU A 41 -20.52 6.20 4.53
CA LEU A 41 -19.55 5.34 5.23
C LEU A 41 -19.68 5.40 6.76
N GLY A 42 -20.66 6.15 7.29
CA GLY A 42 -20.86 6.30 8.73
C GLY A 42 -19.73 7.06 9.44
N LEU A 43 -18.97 7.87 8.69
CA LEU A 43 -17.93 8.71 9.27
C LEU A 43 -18.53 9.99 9.86
N SER A 44 -18.07 10.36 11.03
CA SER A 44 -18.58 11.56 11.74
C SER A 44 -18.20 12.88 11.05
N SER A 45 -17.24 12.85 10.12
CA SER A 45 -16.81 14.03 9.36
C SER A 45 -16.00 13.66 8.12
N GLY A 46 -15.95 14.55 7.13
CA GLY A 46 -15.08 14.41 5.96
C GLY A 46 -13.59 14.42 6.30
N SER A 47 -13.19 15.05 7.41
CA SER A 47 -11.79 15.04 7.87
C SER A 47 -11.31 13.62 8.22
N ARG A 48 -12.17 12.76 8.76
CA ARG A 48 -11.81 11.36 9.02
C ARG A 48 -11.56 10.58 7.73
N LEU A 49 -12.34 10.82 6.70
CA LEU A 49 -12.08 10.22 5.38
C LEU A 49 -10.75 10.70 4.82
N TYR A 50 -10.47 11.99 4.95
CA TYR A 50 -9.19 12.59 4.57
C TYR A 50 -8.02 11.91 5.28
N ASP A 51 -8.06 11.80 6.61
CA ASP A 51 -7.00 11.17 7.41
C ASP A 51 -6.78 9.70 7.01
N HIS A 52 -7.87 8.97 6.74
CA HIS A 52 -7.78 7.59 6.28
C HIS A 52 -7.08 7.47 4.93
N PHE A 53 -7.45 8.31 3.95
CA PHE A 53 -6.80 8.30 2.63
C PHE A 53 -5.33 8.69 2.70
N VAL A 54 -4.99 9.77 3.41
CA VAL A 54 -3.59 10.21 3.55
C VAL A 54 -2.74 9.12 4.22
N THR A 55 -3.29 8.46 5.25
CA THR A 55 -2.56 7.41 5.96
C THR A 55 -2.37 6.14 5.13
N LEU A 56 -3.36 5.78 4.29
CA LEU A 56 -3.39 4.51 3.57
C LEU A 56 -2.86 4.59 2.15
N GLU A 57 -3.14 5.70 1.46
CA GLU A 57 -2.86 5.87 0.03
C GLU A 57 -1.80 6.95 -0.26
N ALA A 58 -1.35 7.68 0.76
CA ALA A 58 -0.47 8.85 0.62
C ALA A 58 -1.05 9.96 -0.29
N VAL A 59 -2.36 9.97 -0.51
CA VAL A 59 -3.11 10.97 -1.27
C VAL A 59 -4.36 11.38 -0.50
N THR A 60 -4.97 12.49 -0.89
CA THR A 60 -6.26 12.90 -0.34
C THR A 60 -7.43 12.28 -1.13
N PRO A 61 -8.64 12.20 -0.56
CA PRO A 61 -9.83 11.77 -1.31
C PRO A 61 -10.12 12.63 -2.55
N GLY A 62 -9.84 13.93 -2.47
CA GLY A 62 -10.00 14.87 -3.59
C GLY A 62 -9.01 14.59 -4.72
N GLU A 63 -7.73 14.38 -4.40
CA GLU A 63 -6.71 13.98 -5.38
C GLU A 63 -7.04 12.62 -5.99
N TYR A 64 -7.54 11.67 -5.19
CA TYR A 64 -7.97 10.37 -5.70
C TYR A 64 -9.12 10.52 -6.69
N LYS A 65 -10.18 11.26 -6.31
CA LYS A 65 -11.35 11.53 -7.15
C LYS A 65 -10.99 12.24 -8.45
N SER A 66 -10.07 13.22 -8.39
CA SER A 66 -9.59 13.97 -9.55
C SER A 66 -8.51 13.25 -10.37
N ARG A 67 -8.23 11.98 -10.04
CA ARG A 67 -7.15 11.19 -10.67
C ARG A 67 -5.81 11.90 -10.64
N GLY A 68 -5.52 12.57 -9.53
CA GLY A 68 -4.23 13.20 -9.26
C GLY A 68 -4.10 14.65 -9.68
N ALA A 69 -5.19 15.38 -9.96
CA ALA A 69 -5.09 16.80 -10.28
C ALA A 69 -4.38 17.58 -9.16
N GLY A 70 -3.31 18.30 -9.50
CA GLY A 70 -2.46 19.02 -8.56
C GLY A 70 -1.50 18.14 -7.74
N LEU A 71 -1.44 16.84 -8.01
CA LEU A 71 -0.53 15.90 -7.36
C LEU A 71 0.76 15.76 -8.16
N THR A 72 1.89 15.90 -7.50
CA THR A 72 3.20 15.53 -8.05
C THR A 72 3.62 14.18 -7.50
N ILE A 73 3.95 13.23 -8.37
CA ILE A 73 4.43 11.89 -8.03
C ILE A 73 5.86 11.74 -8.56
N GLU A 74 6.79 11.61 -7.65
CA GLU A 74 8.18 11.28 -7.99
C GLU A 74 8.32 9.75 -8.05
N TYR A 75 8.94 9.24 -9.12
CA TYR A 75 9.17 7.81 -9.27
C TYR A 75 10.59 7.53 -9.75
N ALA A 76 11.09 6.34 -9.42
CA ALA A 76 12.35 5.82 -9.93
C ALA A 76 12.40 4.29 -9.84
N VAL A 77 13.39 3.71 -10.51
CA VAL A 77 13.78 2.30 -10.37
C VAL A 77 15.07 2.24 -9.56
N HIS A 78 15.09 1.37 -8.57
CA HIS A 78 16.25 1.13 -7.72
C HIS A 78 16.67 -0.33 -7.74
N ASP A 79 17.98 -0.58 -7.68
CA ASP A 79 18.51 -1.90 -7.44
C ASP A 79 18.32 -2.27 -5.97
N THR A 80 17.86 -3.49 -5.71
CA THR A 80 17.67 -4.06 -4.38
C THR A 80 18.30 -5.45 -4.29
N PRO A 81 18.50 -6.01 -3.10
CA PRO A 81 18.96 -7.39 -2.97
C PRO A 81 18.05 -8.44 -3.63
N PHE A 82 16.82 -8.06 -3.95
CA PHE A 82 15.79 -8.94 -4.53
C PHE A 82 15.49 -8.63 -6.01
N GLY A 83 16.33 -7.81 -6.65
CA GLY A 83 16.13 -7.36 -8.02
C GLY A 83 15.75 -5.88 -8.12
N LYS A 84 15.37 -5.44 -9.31
CA LYS A 84 14.96 -4.04 -9.54
C LYS A 84 13.56 -3.79 -8.99
N ALA A 85 13.42 -2.72 -8.21
CA ALA A 85 12.13 -2.27 -7.68
C ALA A 85 11.76 -0.90 -8.25
N PHE A 86 10.50 -0.76 -8.65
CA PHE A 86 9.87 0.50 -8.99
C PHE A 86 9.24 1.10 -7.74
N VAL A 87 9.50 2.37 -7.47
CA VAL A 87 8.88 3.10 -6.38
C VAL A 87 8.33 4.42 -6.86
N ALA A 88 7.13 4.77 -6.41
CA ALA A 88 6.51 6.06 -6.64
C ALA A 88 6.05 6.68 -5.32
N MET A 89 6.28 7.97 -5.16
CA MET A 89 6.04 8.71 -3.93
C MET A 89 5.34 10.04 -4.19
N THR A 90 4.39 10.37 -3.34
CA THR A 90 3.84 11.72 -3.22
C THR A 90 4.58 12.51 -2.16
N GLY A 91 4.21 13.78 -1.93
CA GLY A 91 4.70 14.57 -0.81
C GLY A 91 4.42 13.97 0.58
N ARG A 92 3.50 12.98 0.66
CA ARG A 92 3.04 12.37 1.91
C ARG A 92 3.60 10.98 2.16
N GLY A 93 4.18 10.32 1.16
CA GLY A 93 4.75 8.97 1.32
C GLY A 93 4.72 8.14 0.05
N ILE A 94 5.02 6.86 0.20
CA ILE A 94 5.03 5.89 -0.89
C ILE A 94 3.58 5.60 -1.29
N CYS A 95 3.26 5.79 -2.57
CA CYS A 95 1.96 5.44 -3.16
C CYS A 95 2.02 4.19 -4.05
N LYS A 96 3.21 3.75 -4.46
CA LYS A 96 3.43 2.49 -5.16
C LYS A 96 4.84 1.96 -4.91
N LEU A 97 4.95 0.67 -4.65
CA LEU A 97 6.22 -0.08 -4.58
C LEU A 97 5.99 -1.46 -5.16
N SER A 98 6.77 -1.83 -6.17
CA SER A 98 6.68 -3.14 -6.83
C SER A 98 8.04 -3.61 -7.33
N PHE A 99 8.26 -4.92 -7.38
CA PHE A 99 9.43 -5.47 -8.06
C PHE A 99 9.15 -5.58 -9.56
N LEU A 100 10.14 -5.22 -10.38
CA LEU A 100 9.99 -5.27 -11.82
C LEU A 100 9.96 -6.74 -12.29
N GLY A 101 8.81 -7.14 -12.83
CA GLY A 101 8.62 -8.43 -13.47
C GLY A 101 9.08 -8.44 -14.95
N LYS A 102 8.61 -9.44 -15.70
CA LYS A 102 8.94 -9.61 -17.13
C LYS A 102 8.56 -8.40 -18.00
N ASN A 103 7.46 -7.73 -17.70
CA ASN A 103 6.97 -6.55 -18.42
C ASN A 103 7.69 -5.24 -18.00
N GLY A 104 8.52 -5.33 -16.97
CA GLY A 104 9.45 -4.28 -16.56
C GLY A 104 8.81 -2.93 -16.25
N LEU A 105 9.60 -1.88 -16.45
CA LEU A 105 9.22 -0.49 -16.15
C LEU A 105 8.01 0.00 -16.94
N HIS A 106 7.84 -0.46 -18.17
CA HIS A 106 6.75 0.01 -19.05
C HIS A 106 5.37 -0.26 -18.43
N GLN A 107 5.15 -1.46 -17.88
CA GLN A 107 3.89 -1.82 -17.23
C GLN A 107 3.64 -0.98 -15.98
N GLU A 108 4.68 -0.79 -15.16
CA GLU A 108 4.56 0.00 -13.92
C GLU A 108 4.22 1.47 -14.19
N LEU A 109 4.81 2.04 -15.24
CA LEU A 109 4.50 3.40 -15.69
C LEU A 109 3.10 3.50 -16.28
N HIS A 110 2.70 2.52 -17.09
CA HIS A 110 1.34 2.47 -17.64
C HIS A 110 0.31 2.47 -16.51
N ASP A 111 0.46 1.56 -15.53
CA ASP A 111 -0.45 1.45 -14.38
C ASP A 111 -0.47 2.73 -13.54
N LEU A 112 0.70 3.36 -13.34
CA LEU A 112 0.79 4.62 -12.61
C LEU A 112 0.07 5.75 -13.35
N THR A 113 0.31 5.88 -14.66
CA THR A 113 -0.31 6.89 -15.52
C THR A 113 -1.82 6.69 -15.63
N ASP A 114 -2.26 5.43 -15.78
CA ASP A 114 -3.70 5.12 -15.88
C ASP A 114 -4.43 5.45 -14.58
N LYS A 115 -3.83 5.14 -13.43
CA LYS A 115 -4.39 5.48 -12.12
C LYS A 115 -4.40 6.99 -11.86
N TRP A 116 -3.35 7.72 -12.29
CA TRP A 116 -3.10 9.12 -11.95
C TRP A 116 -2.99 10.01 -13.19
N GLN A 117 -4.03 9.97 -14.05
CA GLN A 117 -4.05 10.63 -15.37
C GLN A 117 -3.81 12.14 -15.35
N ASN A 118 -4.11 12.80 -14.23
CA ASN A 118 -4.00 14.25 -14.06
C ASN A 118 -2.86 14.64 -13.10
N ALA A 119 -2.01 13.69 -12.69
CA ALA A 119 -0.84 13.96 -11.87
C ALA A 119 0.37 14.33 -12.72
N GLU A 120 1.26 15.13 -12.17
CA GLU A 120 2.58 15.36 -12.71
C GLU A 120 3.50 14.21 -12.28
N LEU A 121 4.04 13.46 -13.24
CA LEU A 121 4.96 12.35 -12.99
C LEU A 121 6.40 12.78 -13.24
N ILE A 122 7.26 12.74 -12.23
CA ILE A 122 8.66 13.13 -12.30
C ILE A 122 9.55 11.92 -12.06
N ASN A 123 10.38 11.59 -13.07
CA ASN A 123 11.39 10.53 -12.91
C ASN A 123 12.61 11.10 -12.16
N THR A 124 12.70 10.80 -10.88
CA THR A 124 13.82 11.24 -10.04
C THR A 124 14.05 10.30 -8.86
N GLY A 125 15.32 9.94 -8.64
CA GLY A 125 15.75 9.15 -7.46
C GLY A 125 15.96 9.99 -6.20
N LYS A 126 15.79 11.30 -6.27
CA LYS A 126 16.21 12.23 -5.21
C LYS A 126 15.54 11.95 -3.86
N ARG A 127 14.23 11.71 -3.86
CA ARG A 127 13.48 11.38 -2.64
C ARG A 127 13.29 9.88 -2.46
N THR A 128 13.14 9.14 -3.55
CA THR A 128 12.92 7.71 -3.53
C THR A 128 14.15 6.92 -3.09
N GLY A 129 15.38 7.37 -3.45
CA GLY A 129 16.64 6.71 -3.10
C GLY A 129 16.82 6.49 -1.58
N PRO A 130 16.80 7.55 -0.76
CA PRO A 130 16.94 7.41 0.70
C PRO A 130 15.88 6.49 1.34
N VAL A 131 14.67 6.50 0.79
CA VAL A 131 13.59 5.62 1.27
C VAL A 131 13.88 4.16 0.93
N MET A 132 14.33 3.88 -0.29
CA MET A 132 14.70 2.52 -0.73
C MET A 132 15.92 2.00 0.05
N GLU A 133 16.90 2.84 0.31
CA GLU A 133 18.02 2.50 1.20
C GLU A 133 17.54 2.13 2.60
N SER A 134 16.60 2.90 3.17
CA SER A 134 16.03 2.60 4.48
C SER A 134 15.25 1.28 4.52
N ILE A 135 14.55 0.93 3.42
CA ILE A 135 13.76 -0.31 3.32
C ILE A 135 14.69 -1.53 3.18
N PHE A 136 15.74 -1.42 2.36
CA PHE A 136 16.58 -2.55 1.97
C PHE A 136 17.98 -2.54 2.59
N ALA A 137 18.28 -1.63 3.52
CA ALA A 137 19.59 -1.59 4.20
C ALA A 137 19.83 -2.86 5.02
N VAL A 138 20.71 -3.70 4.51
CA VAL A 138 21.07 -5.01 5.12
C VAL A 138 21.84 -4.86 6.44
N LYS A 139 22.36 -3.66 6.78
CA LYS A 139 23.36 -3.48 7.83
C LYS A 139 22.86 -2.94 9.18
N LYS A 140 21.61 -2.51 9.30
CA LYS A 140 21.01 -2.15 10.59
C LYS A 140 19.52 -2.41 10.51
N ALA A 141 19.00 -3.23 11.43
CA ALA A 141 17.58 -3.18 11.72
C ALA A 141 17.22 -1.71 11.95
N PRO A 142 16.23 -1.14 11.26
CA PRO A 142 15.87 0.26 11.46
C PRO A 142 15.52 0.45 12.94
N ASP A 143 16.01 1.54 13.54
CA ASP A 143 15.73 1.89 14.95
C ASP A 143 14.21 2.02 15.21
N ARG A 144 13.41 2.07 14.15
CA ARG A 144 11.95 2.02 14.19
C ARG A 144 11.45 1.01 13.17
N PRO A 145 10.54 0.09 13.57
CA PRO A 145 9.93 -0.82 12.63
C PRO A 145 9.21 -0.04 11.52
N LEU A 146 9.49 -0.40 10.25
CA LEU A 146 8.78 0.15 9.10
C LEU A 146 7.30 -0.24 9.22
N SER A 147 6.42 0.76 9.29
CA SER A 147 4.98 0.51 9.23
C SER A 147 4.60 0.23 7.79
N LEU A 148 4.45 -1.06 7.47
CA LEU A 148 3.84 -1.48 6.21
C LEU A 148 2.34 -1.39 6.34
N LEU A 149 1.72 -0.56 5.53
CA LEU A 149 0.30 -0.54 5.35
C LEU A 149 -0.05 -1.36 4.11
N VAL A 150 -0.72 -2.48 4.31
CA VAL A 150 -1.03 -3.43 3.25
C VAL A 150 -2.54 -3.41 3.03
N SER A 151 -2.97 -3.10 1.83
CA SER A 151 -4.36 -3.20 1.40
C SER A 151 -4.55 -4.48 0.59
N GLY A 152 -5.50 -5.31 0.99
CA GLY A 152 -5.79 -6.58 0.31
C GLY A 152 -6.91 -7.36 0.98
N THR A 153 -7.32 -8.45 0.36
CA THR A 153 -8.31 -9.37 0.95
C THR A 153 -7.80 -9.98 2.25
N ASN A 154 -8.70 -10.46 3.11
CA ASN A 154 -8.32 -11.14 4.36
C ASN A 154 -7.34 -12.30 4.12
N PHE A 155 -7.50 -13.02 3.02
CA PHE A 155 -6.58 -14.08 2.61
C PHE A 155 -5.19 -13.53 2.30
N GLN A 156 -5.08 -12.49 1.47
CA GLN A 156 -3.80 -11.84 1.14
C GLN A 156 -3.10 -11.30 2.38
N ILE A 157 -3.83 -10.63 3.27
CA ILE A 157 -3.29 -10.11 4.54
C ILE A 157 -2.73 -11.26 5.40
N SER A 158 -3.43 -12.39 5.46
CA SER A 158 -2.97 -13.57 6.21
C SER A 158 -1.70 -14.16 5.60
N VAL A 159 -1.63 -14.26 4.28
CA VAL A 159 -0.42 -14.70 3.55
C VAL A 159 0.76 -13.77 3.85
N TRP A 160 0.60 -12.46 3.68
CA TRP A 160 1.68 -11.51 3.93
C TRP A 160 2.20 -11.55 5.37
N ARG A 161 1.31 -11.77 6.33
CA ARG A 161 1.70 -11.93 7.75
C ARG A 161 2.52 -13.20 7.98
N ALA A 162 2.13 -14.31 7.38
CA ALA A 162 2.91 -15.53 7.47
C ALA A 162 4.30 -15.33 6.84
N LEU A 163 4.39 -14.64 5.70
CA LEU A 163 5.65 -14.30 5.05
C LEU A 163 6.55 -13.43 5.94
N LEU A 164 5.98 -12.44 6.65
CA LEU A 164 6.74 -11.59 7.58
C LEU A 164 7.25 -12.32 8.82
N GLN A 165 6.74 -13.51 9.11
CA GLN A 165 7.20 -14.34 10.23
C GLN A 165 8.36 -15.27 9.83
N ILE A 166 8.68 -15.37 8.55
CA ILE A 166 9.83 -16.18 8.09
C ILE A 166 11.10 -15.45 8.53
N PRO A 167 11.97 -16.10 9.34
CA PRO A 167 13.20 -15.46 9.77
C PRO A 167 14.12 -15.13 8.59
N ALA A 168 14.87 -14.04 8.68
CA ALA A 168 15.85 -13.68 7.68
C ALA A 168 16.86 -14.83 7.45
N GLY A 169 17.11 -15.16 6.18
CA GLY A 169 17.97 -16.29 5.79
C GLY A 169 17.29 -17.66 5.80
N SER A 170 16.01 -17.73 6.16
CA SER A 170 15.18 -18.95 6.08
C SER A 170 14.29 -18.94 4.84
N VAL A 171 13.84 -20.12 4.42
CA VAL A 171 12.88 -20.29 3.34
C VAL A 171 11.66 -21.06 3.83
N ALA A 172 10.51 -20.78 3.25
CA ALA A 172 9.28 -21.53 3.50
C ALA A 172 8.65 -21.94 2.16
N SER A 173 8.07 -23.13 2.09
CA SER A 173 7.29 -23.57 0.95
C SER A 173 5.89 -22.94 0.97
N TYR A 174 5.23 -22.87 -0.19
CA TYR A 174 3.84 -22.42 -0.26
C TYR A 174 2.93 -23.24 0.65
N SER A 175 3.13 -24.57 0.73
CA SER A 175 2.37 -25.44 1.63
C SER A 175 2.58 -25.11 3.11
N GLN A 176 3.79 -24.73 3.52
CA GLN A 176 4.04 -24.26 4.89
C GLN A 176 3.34 -22.93 5.19
N VAL A 177 3.35 -21.99 4.23
CA VAL A 177 2.62 -20.72 4.35
C VAL A 177 1.12 -20.99 4.42
N ALA A 178 0.57 -21.84 3.54
CA ALA A 178 -0.84 -22.20 3.51
C ALA A 178 -1.30 -22.86 4.83
N ASN A 179 -0.49 -23.76 5.39
CA ASN A 179 -0.77 -24.36 6.70
C ASN A 179 -0.73 -23.32 7.82
N ALA A 180 0.24 -22.40 7.81
CA ALA A 180 0.37 -21.34 8.83
C ALA A 180 -0.83 -20.39 8.86
N ILE A 181 -1.52 -20.20 7.72
CA ILE A 181 -2.73 -19.38 7.62
C ILE A 181 -4.04 -20.20 7.70
N HIS A 182 -3.94 -21.50 8.02
CA HIS A 182 -5.09 -22.43 8.12
C HIS A 182 -5.89 -22.60 6.82
N HIS A 183 -5.21 -22.49 5.66
CA HIS A 183 -5.77 -22.70 4.32
C HIS A 183 -4.93 -23.71 3.51
N PRO A 184 -4.84 -24.99 3.93
CA PRO A 184 -3.93 -25.97 3.35
C PRO A 184 -4.19 -26.25 1.84
N ASN A 185 -5.41 -26.00 1.37
CA ASN A 185 -5.79 -26.20 -0.04
C ASN A 185 -5.48 -25.01 -0.94
N SER A 186 -4.76 -24.00 -0.44
CA SER A 186 -4.41 -22.76 -1.17
C SER A 186 -2.92 -22.69 -1.55
N ALA A 187 -2.23 -23.84 -1.54
CA ALA A 187 -0.81 -23.98 -1.88
C ALA A 187 -0.61 -24.36 -3.34
#